data_9c9a7f7a7897847e3d60a79a33a58337
#
_entry.id   9c9a7f7a7897847e3d60a79a33a58337
#
_cell.length_a   1.000
_cell.length_b   1.000
_cell.length_c   1.000
_cell.angle_alpha   90.00
_cell.angle_beta   90.00
_cell.angle_gamma   90.00
#
_symmetry.space_group_name_H-M   'P 1'
#
loop_
_entity.id
_entity.type
_entity.pdbx_description
1 polymer ?
#
loop_
_entity_poly.entity_id
_entity_poly.type
_entity_poly.pdbx_seq_one_letter_code
_entity_poly.pdbx_strand_id
1 'polypeptide(L)'
;MIKEQQPTPPVHKSLWHGGFAMLALAALLLAASAYMLLALIPIGRAGNVDFVVSQPTAHMWYSLAYAVGLFFFGPLCNWLVQRYRRGIVCVRATELYAACIVVSWFVFRGMLPVDFFGLVALRFITGAFYALAVMVLLNTLVIDKSESNMRTKANHIMAWLLRFGMVLGPLVAIVVSRKAAVSDVCVWALAAAVIAAVLVRLVHLPFKTPEEDLHHLSADRFLLPGMWRLFFFTCLCFACFGYVFSFVSSVAFYAMMLVGFLWALISERFNSVFVHSDTNLLVAFFFILSAMSVFCSPDGMLPGYFTPCLLGAGIGMAGARAQLMFIDSSGHCRRGTAVTTFLLACESGVAIGLAVGFAIAN
;
A
#
# COMPACT_ATOMS: atom_id res chain seq x y z
N MET A 1 40.60 -39.99 -22.97
CA MET A 1 39.69 -38.93 -23.44
C MET A 1 38.62 -38.71 -22.36
N ILE A 2 38.84 -37.73 -21.53
CA ILE A 2 37.83 -37.29 -20.52
C ILE A 2 36.86 -36.41 -21.28
N LYS A 3 35.60 -36.86 -21.45
CA LYS A 3 34.52 -36.03 -22.00
C LYS A 3 34.28 -34.90 -20.99
N GLU A 4 34.68 -33.69 -21.35
CA GLU A 4 34.22 -32.50 -20.64
C GLU A 4 32.69 -32.49 -20.65
N GLN A 5 32.09 -32.72 -19.49
CA GLN A 5 30.66 -32.52 -19.30
C GLN A 5 30.38 -31.02 -19.48
N GLN A 6 29.76 -30.65 -20.59
CA GLN A 6 29.24 -29.31 -20.78
C GLN A 6 28.34 -28.96 -19.56
N PRO A 7 28.56 -27.83 -18.89
CA PRO A 7 27.73 -27.44 -17.77
C PRO A 7 26.29 -27.32 -18.27
N THR A 8 25.41 -28.13 -17.69
CA THR A 8 23.97 -27.99 -17.96
C THR A 8 23.54 -26.56 -17.66
N PRO A 9 22.85 -25.89 -18.62
CA PRO A 9 22.42 -24.52 -18.38
C PRO A 9 21.56 -24.45 -17.10
N PRO A 10 21.74 -23.42 -16.25
CA PRO A 10 20.99 -23.31 -15.00
C PRO A 10 19.50 -23.30 -15.30
N VAL A 11 18.76 -24.24 -14.73
CA VAL A 11 17.29 -24.31 -14.86
C VAL A 11 16.70 -23.17 -14.02
N HIS A 12 16.32 -22.07 -14.68
CA HIS A 12 15.64 -20.95 -14.02
C HIS A 12 14.23 -21.35 -13.60
N LYS A 13 13.94 -21.24 -12.30
CA LYS A 13 12.61 -21.51 -11.77
C LYS A 13 11.66 -20.37 -12.15
N SER A 14 10.44 -20.73 -12.52
CA SER A 14 9.38 -19.73 -12.73
C SER A 14 9.17 -18.89 -11.49
N LEU A 15 8.96 -17.57 -11.65
CA LEU A 15 8.64 -16.67 -10.55
C LEU A 15 7.34 -17.09 -9.82
N TRP A 16 6.35 -17.58 -10.59
CA TRP A 16 5.04 -18.01 -10.06
C TRP A 16 5.09 -19.41 -9.47
N HIS A 17 5.88 -19.59 -8.41
CA HIS A 17 5.82 -20.78 -7.56
C HIS A 17 4.92 -20.52 -6.32
N GLY A 18 4.45 -21.59 -5.66
CA GLY A 18 3.49 -21.47 -4.57
C GLY A 18 3.88 -20.50 -3.45
N GLY A 19 5.17 -20.47 -3.07
CA GLY A 19 5.64 -19.53 -2.04
C GLY A 19 5.54 -18.06 -2.46
N PHE A 20 5.87 -17.72 -3.72
CA PHE A 20 5.71 -16.36 -4.23
C PHE A 20 4.23 -15.98 -4.35
N ALA A 21 3.39 -16.87 -4.87
CA ALA A 21 1.95 -16.62 -4.99
C ALA A 21 1.29 -16.37 -3.63
N MET A 22 1.68 -17.11 -2.57
CA MET A 22 1.21 -16.86 -1.21
C MET A 22 1.62 -15.47 -0.68
N LEU A 23 2.88 -15.05 -0.90
CA LEU A 23 3.34 -13.71 -0.51
C LEU A 23 2.63 -12.61 -1.31
N ALA A 24 2.37 -12.85 -2.60
CA ALA A 24 1.65 -11.95 -3.48
C ALA A 24 0.21 -11.72 -3.00
N LEU A 25 -0.50 -12.80 -2.67
CA LEU A 25 -1.84 -12.72 -2.12
C LEU A 25 -1.84 -12.04 -0.74
N ALA A 26 -0.85 -12.35 0.12
CA ALA A 26 -0.70 -11.68 1.42
C ALA A 26 -0.51 -10.16 1.28
N ALA A 27 0.29 -9.71 0.32
CA ALA A 27 0.47 -8.27 0.04
C ALA A 27 -0.84 -7.60 -0.38
N LEU A 28 -1.59 -8.22 -1.29
CA LEU A 28 -2.90 -7.73 -1.72
C LEU A 28 -3.89 -7.62 -0.55
N LEU A 29 -3.97 -8.67 0.28
CA LEU A 29 -4.89 -8.72 1.42
C LEU A 29 -4.52 -7.71 2.51
N LEU A 30 -3.23 -7.52 2.80
CA LEU A 30 -2.77 -6.51 3.74
C LEU A 30 -3.12 -5.10 3.26
N ALA A 31 -2.86 -4.79 1.99
CA ALA A 31 -3.24 -3.50 1.42
C ALA A 31 -4.75 -3.31 1.44
N ALA A 32 -5.53 -4.29 0.97
CA ALA A 32 -6.99 -4.21 1.00
C ALA A 32 -7.52 -4.00 2.43
N SER A 33 -6.97 -4.70 3.43
CA SER A 33 -7.29 -4.52 4.85
C SER A 33 -7.05 -3.06 5.32
N ALA A 34 -5.89 -2.48 5.00
CA ALA A 34 -5.56 -1.12 5.39
C ALA A 34 -6.50 -0.10 4.73
N TYR A 35 -6.81 -0.29 3.45
CA TYR A 35 -7.71 0.61 2.72
C TYR A 35 -9.20 0.42 3.09
N MET A 36 -9.62 -0.76 3.59
CA MET A 36 -10.91 -0.92 4.25
C MET A 36 -11.02 -0.04 5.48
N LEU A 37 -9.97 -0.01 6.32
CA LEU A 37 -9.95 0.85 7.52
C LEU A 37 -9.88 2.34 7.19
N LEU A 38 -9.18 2.72 6.11
CA LEU A 38 -9.14 4.11 5.64
C LEU A 38 -10.51 4.56 5.13
N ALA A 39 -11.30 3.65 4.54
CA ALA A 39 -12.63 3.93 4.02
C ALA A 39 -13.71 4.15 5.10
N LEU A 40 -13.47 3.77 6.35
CA LEU A 40 -14.46 3.87 7.42
C LEU A 40 -14.99 5.30 7.60
N ILE A 41 -14.10 6.30 7.60
CA ILE A 41 -14.51 7.71 7.81
C ILE A 41 -15.31 8.24 6.62
N PRO A 42 -14.84 8.16 5.35
CA PRO A 42 -15.63 8.59 4.21
C PRO A 42 -17.02 7.92 4.14
N ILE A 43 -17.08 6.62 4.41
CA ILE A 43 -18.34 5.87 4.40
C ILE A 43 -19.26 6.32 5.51
N GLY A 44 -18.75 6.49 6.74
CA GLY A 44 -19.53 6.93 7.88
C GLY A 44 -20.11 8.34 7.71
N ARG A 45 -19.31 9.27 7.17
CA ARG A 45 -19.79 10.62 6.81
C ARG A 45 -20.92 10.57 5.78
N ALA A 46 -20.79 9.76 4.74
CA ALA A 46 -21.83 9.61 3.72
C ALA A 46 -23.12 8.97 4.27
N GLY A 47 -23.02 8.12 5.28
CA GLY A 47 -24.14 7.44 5.93
C GLY A 47 -24.76 8.19 7.10
N ASN A 48 -24.30 9.43 7.43
CA ASN A 48 -24.69 10.17 8.64
C ASN A 48 -24.61 9.34 9.93
N VAL A 49 -23.63 8.44 10.00
CA VAL A 49 -23.38 7.65 11.20
C VAL A 49 -22.62 8.52 12.19
N ASP A 50 -23.14 8.63 13.43
CA ASP A 50 -22.47 9.31 14.51
C ASP A 50 -21.15 8.62 14.84
N PHE A 51 -20.06 9.12 14.27
CA PHE A 51 -18.72 8.70 14.65
C PHE A 51 -18.35 9.34 16.01
N VAL A 52 -17.50 8.62 16.73
CA VAL A 52 -16.91 9.04 18.02
C VAL A 52 -16.34 10.48 17.97
N VAL A 53 -16.09 11.00 16.75
CA VAL A 53 -15.55 12.33 16.53
C VAL A 53 -16.35 13.02 15.41
N SER A 54 -17.27 13.87 15.79
CA SER A 54 -18.10 14.66 14.86
C SER A 54 -17.37 15.83 14.18
N GLN A 55 -16.15 16.17 14.65
CA GLN A 55 -15.40 17.31 14.13
C GLN A 55 -14.53 16.93 12.93
N PRO A 56 -14.63 17.64 11.81
CA PRO A 56 -13.84 17.38 10.60
C PRO A 56 -12.32 17.51 10.80
N THR A 57 -11.88 18.44 11.65
CA THR A 57 -10.48 18.59 12.04
C THR A 57 -9.91 17.32 12.70
N ALA A 58 -10.75 16.57 13.40
CA ALA A 58 -10.35 15.31 14.01
C ALA A 58 -10.09 14.21 12.97
N HIS A 59 -10.87 14.17 11.87
CA HIS A 59 -10.64 13.24 10.76
C HIS A 59 -9.31 13.55 10.04
N MET A 60 -8.95 14.82 9.91
CA MET A 60 -7.65 15.26 9.41
C MET A 60 -6.51 14.70 10.27
N TRP A 61 -6.55 14.92 11.59
CA TRP A 61 -5.53 14.44 12.51
C TRP A 61 -5.45 12.90 12.54
N TYR A 62 -6.59 12.22 12.47
CA TYR A 62 -6.67 10.77 12.38
C TYR A 62 -5.94 10.24 11.14
N SER A 63 -6.09 10.90 9.99
CA SER A 63 -5.38 10.52 8.75
C SER A 63 -3.89 10.83 8.81
N LEU A 64 -3.51 12.00 9.36
CA LEU A 64 -2.10 12.36 9.55
C LEU A 64 -1.39 11.44 10.55
N ALA A 65 -2.07 11.01 11.61
CA ALA A 65 -1.50 10.06 12.57
C ALA A 65 -1.11 8.74 11.89
N TYR A 66 -1.92 8.24 10.95
CA TYR A 66 -1.56 7.07 10.14
C TYR A 66 -0.30 7.35 9.31
N ALA A 67 -0.24 8.50 8.63
CA ALA A 67 0.93 8.87 7.83
C ALA A 67 2.21 8.90 8.66
N VAL A 68 2.18 9.50 9.85
CA VAL A 68 3.34 9.54 10.76
C VAL A 68 3.70 8.13 11.26
N GLY A 69 2.69 7.32 11.59
CA GLY A 69 2.87 5.94 12.02
C GLY A 69 3.64 5.09 11.01
N LEU A 70 3.42 5.30 9.68
CA LEU A 70 4.13 4.55 8.63
C LEU A 70 5.66 4.61 8.75
N PHE A 71 6.20 5.70 9.27
CA PHE A 71 7.65 5.91 9.39
C PHE A 71 8.23 5.38 10.70
N PHE A 72 7.40 5.06 11.70
CA PHE A 72 7.86 4.80 13.06
C PHE A 72 8.84 3.63 13.18
N PHE A 73 8.53 2.49 12.60
CA PHE A 73 9.40 1.31 12.62
C PHE A 73 10.44 1.27 11.50
N GLY A 74 10.40 2.24 10.58
CA GLY A 74 11.32 2.28 9.44
C GLY A 74 12.78 2.22 9.83
N PRO A 75 13.29 3.10 10.72
CA PRO A 75 14.69 3.07 11.16
C PRO A 75 15.09 1.77 11.85
N LEU A 76 14.15 1.09 12.51
CA LEU A 76 14.36 -0.18 13.22
C LEU A 76 14.21 -1.41 12.31
N CYS A 77 13.66 -1.26 11.10
CA CYS A 77 13.31 -2.37 10.22
C CYS A 77 14.53 -3.25 9.92
N ASN A 78 15.68 -2.64 9.60
CA ASN A 78 16.91 -3.37 9.29
C ASN A 78 17.39 -4.22 10.49
N TRP A 79 17.42 -3.64 11.68
CA TRP A 79 17.81 -4.34 12.90
C TRP A 79 16.85 -5.50 13.22
N LEU A 80 15.52 -5.27 13.15
CA LEU A 80 14.52 -6.30 13.43
C LEU A 80 14.67 -7.52 12.51
N VAL A 81 14.86 -7.32 11.20
CA VAL A 81 14.94 -8.43 10.24
C VAL A 81 16.29 -9.15 10.21
N GLN A 82 17.33 -8.54 10.78
CA GLN A 82 18.66 -9.17 10.90
C GLN A 82 18.85 -9.86 12.25
N ARG A 83 18.28 -9.30 13.33
CA ARG A 83 18.33 -9.89 14.67
C ARG A 83 17.36 -11.05 14.84
N TYR A 84 16.18 -10.96 14.25
CA TYR A 84 15.14 -11.97 14.35
C TYR A 84 14.87 -12.65 13.00
N ARG A 85 14.18 -13.80 13.03
CA ARG A 85 13.73 -14.46 11.81
C ARG A 85 12.74 -13.58 11.05
N ARG A 86 13.04 -13.23 9.80
CA ARG A 86 12.28 -12.30 8.95
C ARG A 86 10.79 -12.64 8.86
N GLY A 87 10.48 -13.94 8.65
CA GLY A 87 9.09 -14.41 8.62
C GLY A 87 8.35 -14.18 9.94
N ILE A 88 9.03 -14.37 11.08
CA ILE A 88 8.43 -14.13 12.40
C ILE A 88 8.16 -12.64 12.59
N VAL A 89 9.10 -11.75 12.20
CA VAL A 89 8.90 -10.30 12.31
C VAL A 89 7.68 -9.86 11.49
N CYS A 90 7.55 -10.34 10.24
CA CYS A 90 6.40 -10.03 9.39
C CYS A 90 5.08 -10.52 10.00
N VAL A 91 5.03 -11.77 10.46
CA VAL A 91 3.83 -12.35 11.07
C VAL A 91 3.45 -11.62 12.35
N ARG A 92 4.41 -11.32 13.25
CA ARG A 92 4.15 -10.58 14.49
C ARG A 92 3.68 -9.15 14.24
N ALA A 93 4.28 -8.45 13.27
CA ALA A 93 3.80 -7.13 12.86
C ALA A 93 2.36 -7.19 12.34
N THR A 94 2.02 -8.22 11.54
CA THR A 94 0.66 -8.42 11.04
C THR A 94 -0.32 -8.80 12.17
N GLU A 95 0.08 -9.62 13.13
CA GLU A 95 -0.73 -9.98 14.32
C GLU A 95 -1.02 -8.73 15.18
N LEU A 96 -0.02 -7.86 15.40
CA LEU A 96 -0.20 -6.61 16.15
C LEU A 96 -1.08 -5.62 15.38
N TYR A 97 -0.91 -5.56 14.05
CA TYR A 97 -1.83 -4.81 13.19
C TYR A 97 -3.27 -5.34 13.30
N ALA A 98 -3.48 -6.67 13.27
CA ALA A 98 -4.77 -7.29 13.45
C ALA A 98 -5.38 -6.99 14.84
N ALA A 99 -4.57 -6.96 15.89
CA ALA A 99 -5.02 -6.55 17.23
C ALA A 99 -5.52 -5.09 17.23
N CYS A 100 -4.83 -4.17 16.53
CA CYS A 100 -5.31 -2.79 16.37
C CYS A 100 -6.66 -2.72 15.64
N ILE A 101 -6.91 -3.61 14.67
CA ILE A 101 -8.21 -3.69 13.97
C ILE A 101 -9.31 -4.13 14.96
N VAL A 102 -9.03 -5.10 15.82
CA VAL A 102 -9.98 -5.55 16.85
C VAL A 102 -10.34 -4.41 17.80
N VAL A 103 -9.34 -3.67 18.28
CA VAL A 103 -9.57 -2.48 19.12
C VAL A 103 -10.39 -1.43 18.36
N SER A 104 -10.07 -1.18 17.09
CA SER A 104 -10.84 -0.25 16.24
C SER A 104 -12.30 -0.69 16.09
N TRP A 105 -12.56 -1.98 15.95
CA TRP A 105 -13.92 -2.51 15.89
C TRP A 105 -14.71 -2.22 17.16
N PHE A 106 -14.13 -2.43 18.37
CA PHE A 106 -14.78 -2.12 19.65
C PHE A 106 -15.06 -0.60 19.77
N VAL A 107 -14.13 0.24 19.32
CA VAL A 107 -14.30 1.69 19.32
C VAL A 107 -15.44 2.14 18.40
N PHE A 108 -15.46 1.66 17.15
CA PHE A 108 -16.50 2.00 16.18
C PHE A 108 -17.88 1.39 16.51
N ARG A 109 -17.92 0.36 17.33
CA ARG A 109 -19.18 -0.18 17.92
C ARG A 109 -19.67 0.62 19.12
N GLY A 110 -18.90 1.58 19.61
CA GLY A 110 -19.21 2.30 20.85
C GLY A 110 -19.06 1.48 22.13
N MET A 111 -18.46 0.29 22.06
CA MET A 111 -18.23 -0.58 23.23
C MET A 111 -17.03 -0.14 24.07
N LEU A 112 -16.07 0.54 23.44
CA LEU A 112 -14.90 1.09 24.10
C LEU A 112 -14.91 2.61 23.93
N PRO A 113 -15.25 3.37 24.98
CA PRO A 113 -15.19 4.83 24.94
C PRO A 113 -13.71 5.26 24.88
N VAL A 114 -13.34 5.93 23.81
CA VAL A 114 -11.99 6.42 23.58
C VAL A 114 -12.10 7.90 23.24
N ASP A 115 -11.26 8.71 23.89
CA ASP A 115 -11.14 10.13 23.57
C ASP A 115 -10.44 10.37 22.23
N PHE A 116 -10.38 11.62 21.82
CA PHE A 116 -9.72 12.01 20.57
C PHE A 116 -8.26 11.57 20.52
N PHE A 117 -7.49 11.75 21.60
CA PHE A 117 -6.08 11.39 21.64
C PHE A 117 -5.86 9.87 21.55
N GLY A 118 -6.69 9.10 22.22
CA GLY A 118 -6.67 7.64 22.12
C GLY A 118 -6.99 7.15 20.70
N LEU A 119 -7.93 7.79 20.00
CA LEU A 119 -8.24 7.46 18.61
C LEU A 119 -7.08 7.78 17.67
N VAL A 120 -6.43 8.94 17.84
CA VAL A 120 -5.24 9.34 17.08
C VAL A 120 -4.07 8.39 17.35
N ALA A 121 -3.84 8.03 18.63
CA ALA A 121 -2.80 7.08 19.02
C ALA A 121 -3.05 5.69 18.43
N LEU A 122 -4.28 5.17 18.49
CA LEU A 122 -4.66 3.89 17.88
C LEU A 122 -4.36 3.90 16.38
N ARG A 123 -4.64 5.01 15.70
CA ARG A 123 -4.41 5.12 14.27
C ARG A 123 -2.94 5.20 13.91
N PHE A 124 -2.15 5.92 14.70
CA PHE A 124 -0.69 5.94 14.60
C PHE A 124 -0.10 4.54 14.73
N ILE A 125 -0.48 3.81 15.78
CA ILE A 125 0.01 2.44 16.04
C ILE A 125 -0.43 1.48 14.92
N THR A 126 -1.66 1.62 14.42
CA THR A 126 -2.16 0.85 13.27
C THR A 126 -1.29 1.08 12.04
N GLY A 127 -0.96 2.34 11.71
CA GLY A 127 -0.07 2.68 10.61
C GLY A 127 1.35 2.12 10.79
N ALA A 128 1.88 2.17 12.01
CA ALA A 128 3.21 1.68 12.34
C ALA A 128 3.35 0.16 12.11
N PHE A 129 2.41 -0.64 12.61
CA PHE A 129 2.46 -2.10 12.42
C PHE A 129 2.13 -2.53 11.00
N TYR A 130 1.20 -1.87 10.33
CA TYR A 130 0.94 -2.09 8.91
C TYR A 130 2.19 -1.86 8.08
N ALA A 131 2.83 -0.70 8.24
CA ALA A 131 4.04 -0.37 7.51
C ALA A 131 5.17 -1.37 7.76
N LEU A 132 5.42 -1.75 9.03
CA LEU A 132 6.43 -2.75 9.35
C LEU A 132 6.15 -4.07 8.66
N ALA A 133 4.89 -4.57 8.69
CA ALA A 133 4.51 -5.82 8.05
C ALA A 133 4.78 -5.79 6.54
N VAL A 134 4.34 -4.72 5.84
CA VAL A 134 4.50 -4.59 4.39
C VAL A 134 5.97 -4.32 4.01
N MET A 135 6.71 -3.51 4.78
CA MET A 135 8.14 -3.31 4.56
C MET A 135 8.91 -4.63 4.61
N VAL A 136 8.71 -5.44 5.65
CA VAL A 136 9.38 -6.73 5.79
C VAL A 136 8.96 -7.69 4.68
N LEU A 137 7.69 -7.71 4.32
CA LEU A 137 7.17 -8.53 3.24
C LEU A 137 7.88 -8.21 1.91
N LEU A 138 7.95 -6.94 1.53
CA LEU A 138 8.47 -6.50 0.23
C LEU A 138 9.99 -6.53 0.15
N ASN A 139 10.67 -5.97 1.16
CA ASN A 139 12.12 -5.79 1.09
C ASN A 139 12.93 -7.01 1.53
N THR A 140 12.27 -8.04 2.10
CA THR A 140 12.95 -9.25 2.55
C THR A 140 12.31 -10.54 2.00
N LEU A 141 11.06 -10.85 2.36
CA LEU A 141 10.46 -12.15 2.06
C LEU A 141 10.29 -12.39 0.56
N VAL A 142 9.85 -11.37 -0.18
CA VAL A 142 9.70 -11.44 -1.63
C VAL A 142 11.05 -11.60 -2.32
N ILE A 143 12.09 -10.90 -1.83
CA ILE A 143 13.44 -10.99 -2.36
C ILE A 143 14.05 -12.36 -2.07
N ASP A 144 13.83 -12.92 -0.88
CA ASP A 144 14.32 -14.26 -0.49
C ASP A 144 13.65 -15.38 -1.32
N LYS A 145 12.44 -15.16 -1.85
CA LYS A 145 11.70 -16.11 -2.69
C LYS A 145 11.86 -15.88 -4.18
N SER A 146 12.56 -14.84 -4.61
CA SER A 146 12.81 -14.55 -6.02
C SER A 146 14.27 -14.74 -6.39
N GLU A 147 14.53 -15.34 -7.55
CA GLU A 147 15.89 -15.41 -8.12
C GLU A 147 16.43 -14.01 -8.42
N SER A 148 17.75 -13.84 -8.38
CA SER A 148 18.41 -12.54 -8.50
C SER A 148 17.99 -11.76 -9.75
N ASN A 149 17.84 -12.44 -10.88
CA ASN A 149 17.40 -11.89 -12.17
C ASN A 149 15.90 -11.50 -12.20
N MET A 150 15.09 -12.10 -11.32
CA MET A 150 13.63 -11.89 -11.25
C MET A 150 13.19 -10.91 -10.16
N ARG A 151 14.09 -10.41 -9.31
CA ARG A 151 13.76 -9.55 -8.16
C ARG A 151 13.06 -8.26 -8.55
N THR A 152 13.50 -7.59 -9.62
CA THR A 152 12.84 -6.37 -10.12
C THR A 152 11.40 -6.67 -10.54
N LYS A 153 11.20 -7.75 -11.30
CA LYS A 153 9.87 -8.19 -11.73
C LYS A 153 8.98 -8.57 -10.54
N ALA A 154 9.54 -9.28 -9.55
CA ALA A 154 8.82 -9.65 -8.33
C ALA A 154 8.33 -8.41 -7.57
N ASN A 155 9.21 -7.45 -7.33
CA ASN A 155 8.86 -6.20 -6.64
C ASN A 155 7.83 -5.39 -7.43
N HIS A 156 7.93 -5.39 -8.76
CA HIS A 156 6.98 -4.70 -9.63
C HIS A 156 5.56 -5.30 -9.54
N ILE A 157 5.46 -6.63 -9.55
CA ILE A 157 4.19 -7.34 -9.32
C ILE A 157 3.61 -6.99 -7.95
N MET A 158 4.44 -7.01 -6.90
CA MET A 158 3.99 -6.66 -5.55
C MET A 158 3.43 -5.25 -5.46
N ALA A 159 4.08 -4.27 -6.09
CA ALA A 159 3.59 -2.90 -6.09
C ALA A 159 2.27 -2.75 -6.87
N TRP A 160 2.04 -3.52 -7.93
CA TRP A 160 0.74 -3.60 -8.59
C TRP A 160 -0.34 -4.17 -7.66
N LEU A 161 -0.03 -5.24 -6.93
CA LEU A 161 -0.97 -5.85 -5.98
C LEU A 161 -1.35 -4.89 -4.85
N LEU A 162 -0.39 -4.13 -4.32
CA LEU A 162 -0.67 -3.09 -3.32
C LEU A 162 -1.60 -2.01 -3.90
N ARG A 163 -1.37 -1.54 -5.14
CA ARG A 163 -2.26 -0.58 -5.82
C ARG A 163 -3.66 -1.16 -6.05
N PHE A 164 -3.79 -2.43 -6.42
CA PHE A 164 -5.10 -3.08 -6.48
C PHE A 164 -5.79 -3.11 -5.12
N GLY A 165 -5.03 -3.35 -4.04
CA GLY A 165 -5.53 -3.28 -2.67
C GLY A 165 -6.11 -1.92 -2.31
N MET A 166 -5.52 -0.80 -2.81
CA MET A 166 -6.02 0.57 -2.61
C MET A 166 -7.45 0.76 -3.14
N VAL A 167 -7.83 0.05 -4.18
CA VAL A 167 -9.17 0.17 -4.80
C VAL A 167 -10.11 -0.91 -4.30
N LEU A 168 -9.62 -2.13 -4.14
CA LEU A 168 -10.43 -3.25 -3.66
C LEU A 168 -10.85 -3.07 -2.20
N GLY A 169 -9.99 -2.46 -1.36
CA GLY A 169 -10.32 -2.18 0.04
C GLY A 169 -11.58 -1.33 0.20
N PRO A 170 -11.62 -0.11 -0.33
CA PRO A 170 -12.82 0.74 -0.27
C PRO A 170 -14.03 0.12 -0.96
N LEU A 171 -13.83 -0.57 -2.08
CA LEU A 171 -14.92 -1.26 -2.79
C LEU A 171 -15.58 -2.30 -1.89
N VAL A 172 -14.81 -3.15 -1.24
CA VAL A 172 -15.33 -4.14 -0.28
C VAL A 172 -15.97 -3.45 0.92
N ALA A 173 -15.32 -2.42 1.48
CA ALA A 173 -15.84 -1.66 2.62
C ALA A 173 -17.23 -1.07 2.34
N ILE A 174 -17.43 -0.46 1.16
CA ILE A 174 -18.72 0.13 0.76
C ILE A 174 -19.77 -0.97 0.55
N VAL A 175 -19.41 -2.10 -0.07
CA VAL A 175 -20.35 -3.22 -0.27
C VAL A 175 -20.79 -3.80 1.06
N VAL A 176 -19.88 -3.95 2.02
CA VAL A 176 -20.18 -4.45 3.37
C VAL A 176 -21.06 -3.45 4.12
N SER A 177 -20.71 -2.16 4.12
CA SER A 177 -21.46 -1.12 4.84
C SER A 177 -22.89 -0.91 4.34
N ARG A 178 -23.20 -1.29 3.10
CA ARG A 178 -24.57 -1.28 2.57
C ARG A 178 -25.46 -2.40 3.11
N LYS A 179 -24.85 -3.49 3.61
CA LYS A 179 -25.57 -4.70 4.07
C LYS A 179 -25.49 -4.89 5.58
N ALA A 180 -24.53 -4.24 6.23
CA ALA A 180 -24.21 -4.40 7.65
C ALA A 180 -23.78 -3.06 8.26
N ALA A 181 -23.51 -3.05 9.57
CA ALA A 181 -23.00 -1.85 10.23
C ALA A 181 -21.61 -1.44 9.66
N VAL A 182 -21.33 -0.14 9.62
CA VAL A 182 -20.03 0.38 9.15
C VAL A 182 -18.86 -0.23 9.94
N SER A 183 -19.05 -0.46 11.25
CA SER A 183 -18.06 -1.16 12.09
C SER A 183 -17.73 -2.58 11.63
N ASP A 184 -18.65 -3.26 10.94
CA ASP A 184 -18.44 -4.64 10.48
C ASP A 184 -17.42 -4.72 9.32
N VAL A 185 -17.10 -3.60 8.70
CA VAL A 185 -15.96 -3.47 7.78
C VAL A 185 -14.65 -3.89 8.48
N CYS A 186 -14.50 -3.58 9.78
CA CYS A 186 -13.34 -4.01 10.56
C CYS A 186 -13.22 -5.55 10.62
N VAL A 187 -14.34 -6.28 10.65
CA VAL A 187 -14.32 -7.76 10.66
C VAL A 187 -13.73 -8.30 9.36
N TRP A 188 -14.10 -7.72 8.22
CA TRP A 188 -13.54 -8.11 6.92
C TRP A 188 -12.07 -7.70 6.77
N ALA A 189 -11.71 -6.52 7.27
CA ALA A 189 -10.31 -6.08 7.33
C ALA A 189 -9.47 -7.02 8.21
N LEU A 190 -10.01 -7.44 9.36
CA LEU A 190 -9.38 -8.42 10.26
C LEU A 190 -9.21 -9.77 9.57
N ALA A 191 -10.25 -10.28 8.91
CA ALA A 191 -10.18 -11.55 8.17
C ALA A 191 -9.07 -11.50 7.10
N ALA A 192 -8.98 -10.40 6.33
CA ALA A 192 -7.92 -10.22 5.33
C ALA A 192 -6.51 -10.19 5.97
N ALA A 193 -6.33 -9.49 7.10
CA ALA A 193 -5.06 -9.44 7.81
C ALA A 193 -4.65 -10.80 8.39
N VAL A 194 -5.61 -11.54 8.98
CA VAL A 194 -5.36 -12.88 9.53
C VAL A 194 -5.00 -13.87 8.42
N ILE A 195 -5.73 -13.86 7.31
CA ILE A 195 -5.40 -14.72 6.16
C ILE A 195 -4.00 -14.38 5.63
N ALA A 196 -3.65 -13.09 5.54
CA ALA A 196 -2.31 -12.66 5.12
C ALA A 196 -1.23 -13.20 6.09
N ALA A 197 -1.43 -13.11 7.40
CA ALA A 197 -0.51 -13.67 8.40
C ALA A 197 -0.33 -15.18 8.24
N VAL A 198 -1.44 -15.92 8.04
CA VAL A 198 -1.40 -17.36 7.80
C VAL A 198 -0.64 -17.70 6.52
N LEU A 199 -0.89 -16.99 5.42
CA LEU A 199 -0.19 -17.20 4.16
C LEU A 199 1.32 -16.97 4.32
N VAL A 200 1.74 -15.90 5.00
CA VAL A 200 3.17 -15.65 5.27
C VAL A 200 3.76 -16.77 6.12
N ARG A 201 3.04 -17.26 7.13
CA ARG A 201 3.50 -18.34 8.02
C ARG A 201 3.68 -19.68 7.29
N LEU A 202 2.86 -19.96 6.28
CA LEU A 202 2.95 -21.19 5.47
C LEU A 202 4.13 -21.17 4.50
N VAL A 203 4.70 -19.99 4.18
CA VAL A 203 5.86 -19.91 3.28
C VAL A 203 7.11 -20.37 4.01
N HIS A 204 7.71 -21.45 3.51
CA HIS A 204 9.00 -21.90 4.01
C HIS A 204 10.12 -20.93 3.57
N LEU A 205 10.69 -20.19 4.52
CA LEU A 205 11.75 -19.21 4.29
C LEU A 205 13.10 -19.83 4.67
N PRO A 206 14.18 -19.52 3.91
CA PRO A 206 15.52 -19.99 4.27
C PRO A 206 15.93 -19.43 5.63
N PHE A 207 16.61 -20.29 6.40
CA PHE A 207 17.20 -19.85 7.67
C PHE A 207 18.38 -18.93 7.40
N LYS A 208 18.42 -17.79 8.08
CA LYS A 208 19.59 -16.91 8.14
C LYS A 208 20.02 -16.80 9.60
N THR A 209 21.30 -16.97 9.85
CA THR A 209 21.89 -16.79 11.19
C THR A 209 21.66 -15.35 11.65
N PRO A 210 21.15 -15.12 12.87
CA PRO A 210 21.05 -13.78 13.44
C PRO A 210 22.42 -13.09 13.49
N GLU A 211 22.46 -11.81 13.17
CA GLU A 211 23.64 -10.97 13.33
C GLU A 211 23.57 -10.27 14.69
N GLU A 212 24.68 -10.21 15.41
CA GLU A 212 24.73 -9.66 16.79
C GLU A 212 25.16 -8.21 16.83
N ASP A 213 26.15 -7.84 16.00
CA ASP A 213 26.74 -6.50 15.98
C ASP A 213 26.04 -5.58 14.95
N LEU A 214 24.80 -5.18 15.26
CA LEU A 214 24.01 -4.34 14.37
C LEU A 214 23.65 -3.01 15.01
N HIS A 215 23.78 -1.94 14.24
CA HIS A 215 23.21 -0.65 14.64
C HIS A 215 21.69 -0.75 14.71
N HIS A 216 21.10 -0.28 15.82
CA HIS A 216 19.65 -0.31 16.04
C HIS A 216 18.90 0.58 15.03
N LEU A 217 19.46 1.73 14.68
CA LEU A 217 18.87 2.68 13.76
C LEU A 217 19.63 2.71 12.44
N SER A 218 18.93 2.54 11.32
CA SER A 218 19.52 2.56 9.98
C SER A 218 18.51 3.08 8.95
N ALA A 219 19.01 3.84 7.96
CA ALA A 219 18.22 4.19 6.78
C ALA A 219 18.09 3.02 5.79
N ASP A 220 18.92 1.97 5.95
CA ASP A 220 18.85 0.78 5.11
C ASP A 220 17.54 0.04 5.32
N ARG A 221 16.95 -0.47 4.22
CA ARG A 221 15.61 -1.08 4.16
C ARG A 221 14.46 -0.14 4.55
N PHE A 222 14.73 1.14 4.70
CA PHE A 222 13.75 2.16 5.08
C PHE A 222 13.65 3.27 4.02
N LEU A 223 14.61 4.17 3.93
CA LEU A 223 14.60 5.30 3.01
C LEU A 223 15.86 5.36 2.16
N LEU A 224 15.70 5.54 0.86
CA LEU A 224 16.80 5.69 -0.08
C LEU A 224 17.30 7.15 -0.07
N PRO A 225 18.54 7.41 0.40
CA PRO A 225 19.09 8.76 0.43
C PRO A 225 19.16 9.38 -0.97
N GLY A 226 18.90 10.68 -1.07
CA GLY A 226 19.01 11.44 -2.33
C GLY A 226 17.77 11.37 -3.25
N MET A 227 16.76 10.53 -2.93
CA MET A 227 15.56 10.36 -3.78
C MET A 227 14.37 11.23 -3.34
N TRP A 228 14.59 12.31 -2.59
CA TRP A 228 13.52 13.16 -2.03
C TRP A 228 12.63 13.80 -3.08
N ARG A 229 13.19 14.21 -4.23
CA ARG A 229 12.39 14.81 -5.33
C ARG A 229 11.38 13.82 -5.87
N LEU A 230 11.82 12.58 -6.12
CA LEU A 230 10.94 11.51 -6.61
C LEU A 230 9.94 11.08 -5.53
N PHE A 231 10.36 11.07 -4.26
CA PHE A 231 9.50 10.79 -3.11
C PHE A 231 8.33 11.78 -3.05
N PHE A 232 8.62 13.07 -3.03
CA PHE A 232 7.57 14.10 -2.95
C PHE A 232 6.69 14.15 -4.21
N PHE A 233 7.26 13.92 -5.39
CA PHE A 233 6.48 13.82 -6.62
C PHE A 233 5.50 12.64 -6.56
N THR A 234 5.96 11.46 -6.15
CA THR A 234 5.12 10.28 -5.99
C THR A 234 4.05 10.51 -4.91
N CYS A 235 4.44 11.09 -3.78
CA CYS A 235 3.53 11.47 -2.70
C CYS A 235 2.43 12.41 -3.21
N LEU A 236 2.75 13.41 -4.01
CA LEU A 236 1.77 14.34 -4.60
C LEU A 236 0.79 13.62 -5.55
N CYS A 237 1.27 12.75 -6.42
CA CYS A 237 0.39 11.97 -7.30
C CYS A 237 -0.62 11.13 -6.50
N PHE A 238 -0.17 10.44 -5.44
CA PHE A 238 -1.03 9.63 -4.60
C PHE A 238 -1.90 10.46 -3.65
N ALA A 239 -1.49 11.69 -3.32
CA ALA A 239 -2.32 12.63 -2.56
C ALA A 239 -3.57 13.05 -3.36
N CYS A 240 -3.50 13.15 -4.68
CA CYS A 240 -4.68 13.38 -5.51
C CYS A 240 -5.71 12.26 -5.34
N PHE A 241 -5.28 11.00 -5.29
CA PHE A 241 -6.18 9.88 -4.98
C PHE A 241 -6.74 10.00 -3.57
N GLY A 242 -5.90 10.24 -2.57
CA GLY A 242 -6.34 10.40 -1.18
C GLY A 242 -7.35 11.53 -1.00
N TYR A 243 -7.16 12.65 -1.70
CA TYR A 243 -8.09 13.77 -1.72
C TYR A 243 -9.47 13.34 -2.25
N VAL A 244 -9.53 12.72 -3.42
CA VAL A 244 -10.80 12.22 -3.99
C VAL A 244 -11.43 11.17 -3.09
N PHE A 245 -10.61 10.30 -2.48
CA PHE A 245 -11.06 9.25 -1.58
C PHE A 245 -11.80 9.81 -0.33
N SER A 246 -11.47 11.00 0.14
CA SER A 246 -12.15 11.63 1.29
C SER A 246 -13.62 12.00 1.02
N PHE A 247 -14.01 12.15 -0.25
CA PHE A 247 -15.35 12.58 -0.65
C PHE A 247 -16.21 11.46 -1.23
N VAL A 248 -15.59 10.37 -1.69
CA VAL A 248 -16.27 9.36 -2.51
C VAL A 248 -16.52 8.07 -1.74
N SER A 249 -17.79 7.68 -1.65
CA SER A 249 -18.27 6.40 -1.09
C SER A 249 -19.15 5.62 -2.08
N SER A 250 -18.75 5.55 -3.36
CA SER A 250 -19.50 4.91 -4.44
C SER A 250 -18.81 3.65 -4.96
N VAL A 251 -19.54 2.52 -4.99
CA VAL A 251 -19.06 1.26 -5.61
C VAL A 251 -18.72 1.47 -7.08
N ALA A 252 -19.57 2.19 -7.83
CA ALA A 252 -19.34 2.43 -9.25
C ALA A 252 -18.04 3.22 -9.49
N PHE A 253 -17.72 4.19 -8.62
CA PHE A 253 -16.49 4.95 -8.70
C PHE A 253 -15.26 4.03 -8.60
N TYR A 254 -15.18 3.20 -7.55
CA TYR A 254 -14.04 2.30 -7.37
C TYR A 254 -13.98 1.18 -8.40
N ALA A 255 -15.12 0.70 -8.89
CA ALA A 255 -15.15 -0.25 -10.00
C ALA A 255 -14.57 0.35 -11.28
N MET A 256 -14.94 1.60 -11.64
CA MET A 256 -14.39 2.29 -12.80
C MET A 256 -12.91 2.66 -12.61
N MET A 257 -12.48 2.98 -11.39
CA MET A 257 -11.07 3.16 -11.07
C MET A 257 -10.26 1.88 -11.26
N LEU A 258 -10.84 0.71 -10.91
CA LEU A 258 -10.23 -0.59 -11.17
C LEU A 258 -10.06 -0.84 -12.68
N VAL A 259 -11.05 -0.45 -13.51
CA VAL A 259 -10.93 -0.49 -14.99
C VAL A 259 -9.74 0.36 -15.44
N GLY A 260 -9.57 1.56 -14.90
CA GLY A 260 -8.41 2.42 -15.18
C GLY A 260 -7.07 1.77 -14.82
N PHE A 261 -6.97 1.11 -13.65
CA PHE A 261 -5.78 0.35 -13.27
C PHE A 261 -5.51 -0.84 -14.22
N LEU A 262 -6.55 -1.58 -14.60
CA LEU A 262 -6.41 -2.68 -15.54
C LEU A 262 -5.94 -2.18 -16.91
N TRP A 263 -6.48 -1.04 -17.38
CA TRP A 263 -6.01 -0.41 -18.60
C TRP A 263 -4.53 -0.02 -18.51
N ALA A 264 -4.08 0.59 -17.41
CA ALA A 264 -2.69 0.93 -17.19
C ALA A 264 -1.78 -0.31 -17.19
N LEU A 265 -2.19 -1.39 -16.51
CA LEU A 265 -1.46 -2.66 -16.49
C LEU A 265 -1.36 -3.30 -17.88
N ILE A 266 -2.45 -3.27 -18.65
CA ILE A 266 -2.49 -3.79 -20.02
C ILE A 266 -1.58 -2.96 -20.93
N SER A 267 -1.66 -1.63 -20.85
CA SER A 267 -0.81 -0.73 -21.64
C SER A 267 0.67 -0.95 -21.35
N GLU A 268 1.04 -1.18 -20.11
CA GLU A 268 2.39 -1.57 -19.70
C GLU A 268 2.83 -2.89 -20.34
N ARG A 269 1.95 -3.89 -20.36
CA ARG A 269 2.26 -5.21 -20.90
C ARG A 269 2.52 -5.18 -22.41
N PHE A 270 1.76 -4.37 -23.16
CA PHE A 270 1.87 -4.28 -24.61
C PHE A 270 2.92 -3.28 -25.08
N ASN A 271 3.29 -2.31 -24.27
CA ASN A 271 4.23 -1.26 -24.66
C ASN A 271 5.30 -1.03 -23.56
N SER A 272 6.19 -2.03 -23.41
CA SER A 272 7.25 -2.00 -22.41
C SER A 272 8.24 -0.83 -22.60
N VAL A 273 8.47 -0.38 -23.84
CA VAL A 273 9.33 0.78 -24.16
C VAL A 273 8.71 2.07 -23.62
N PHE A 274 7.40 2.21 -23.76
CA PHE A 274 6.68 3.39 -23.27
C PHE A 274 6.74 3.52 -21.73
N VAL A 275 6.66 2.40 -21.01
CA VAL A 275 6.72 2.39 -19.54
C VAL A 275 8.05 2.93 -19.00
N HIS A 276 9.14 2.69 -19.72
CA HIS A 276 10.48 3.18 -19.35
C HIS A 276 10.73 4.62 -19.82
N SER A 277 9.83 5.22 -20.60
CA SER A 277 9.98 6.58 -21.09
C SER A 277 9.48 7.63 -20.10
N ASP A 278 10.05 8.84 -20.14
CA ASP A 278 9.55 9.97 -19.38
C ASP A 278 8.19 10.46 -19.90
N THR A 279 7.86 10.14 -21.15
CA THR A 279 6.54 10.40 -21.76
C THR A 279 5.42 9.69 -21.00
N ASN A 280 5.67 8.46 -20.48
CA ASN A 280 4.69 7.75 -19.66
C ASN A 280 4.33 8.54 -18.40
N LEU A 281 5.32 9.14 -17.75
CA LEU A 281 5.09 9.95 -16.54
C LEU A 281 4.29 11.22 -16.85
N LEU A 282 4.57 11.87 -17.98
CA LEU A 282 3.81 13.04 -18.45
C LEU A 282 2.36 12.69 -18.77
N VAL A 283 2.11 11.58 -19.46
CA VAL A 283 0.76 11.10 -19.76
C VAL A 283 0.02 10.74 -18.48
N ALA A 284 0.67 10.05 -17.55
CA ALA A 284 0.10 9.72 -16.25
C ALA A 284 -0.31 10.99 -15.47
N PHE A 285 0.57 11.98 -15.45
CA PHE A 285 0.30 13.25 -14.79
C PHE A 285 -0.86 14.00 -15.46
N PHE A 286 -0.91 14.01 -16.79
CA PHE A 286 -2.03 14.58 -17.55
C PHE A 286 -3.35 13.93 -17.19
N PHE A 287 -3.41 12.58 -17.06
CA PHE A 287 -4.62 11.88 -16.65
C PHE A 287 -5.04 12.23 -15.22
N ILE A 288 -4.07 12.33 -14.28
CA ILE A 288 -4.36 12.75 -12.90
C ILE A 288 -4.92 14.16 -12.88
N LEU A 289 -4.26 15.12 -13.55
CA LEU A 289 -4.72 16.51 -13.61
C LEU A 289 -6.09 16.65 -14.25
N SER A 290 -6.35 15.92 -15.35
CA SER A 290 -7.67 15.91 -16.02
C SER A 290 -8.74 15.36 -15.08
N ALA A 291 -8.46 14.26 -14.38
CA ALA A 291 -9.39 13.70 -13.39
C ALA A 291 -9.67 14.68 -12.26
N MET A 292 -8.64 15.35 -11.73
CA MET A 292 -8.79 16.34 -10.66
C MET A 292 -9.55 17.58 -11.11
N SER A 293 -9.26 18.08 -12.32
CA SER A 293 -9.97 19.22 -12.90
C SER A 293 -11.48 18.96 -13.03
N VAL A 294 -11.84 17.76 -13.54
CA VAL A 294 -13.25 17.36 -13.65
C VAL A 294 -13.89 17.15 -12.27
N PHE A 295 -13.15 16.54 -11.34
CA PHE A 295 -13.66 16.30 -9.99
C PHE A 295 -13.94 17.61 -9.22
N CYS A 296 -13.09 18.62 -9.40
CA CYS A 296 -13.23 19.92 -8.74
C CYS A 296 -14.16 20.90 -9.49
N SER A 297 -14.64 20.54 -10.68
CA SER A 297 -15.54 21.39 -11.47
C SER A 297 -16.98 21.34 -10.92
N PRO A 298 -17.62 22.49 -10.68
CA PRO A 298 -19.01 22.53 -10.18
C PRO A 298 -20.03 21.99 -11.18
N ASP A 299 -19.75 22.01 -12.47
CA ASP A 299 -20.71 21.71 -13.52
C ASP A 299 -20.72 20.24 -13.97
N GLY A 300 -19.81 19.41 -13.46
CA GLY A 300 -19.80 17.95 -13.73
C GLY A 300 -19.83 17.58 -15.22
N MET A 301 -19.11 18.29 -16.08
CA MET A 301 -19.22 18.23 -17.55
C MET A 301 -18.98 16.86 -18.18
N LEU A 302 -18.30 15.95 -17.49
CA LEU A 302 -18.06 14.59 -17.98
C LEU A 302 -18.87 13.57 -17.18
N PRO A 303 -19.36 12.50 -17.86
CA PRO A 303 -20.04 11.42 -17.15
C PRO A 303 -19.20 10.93 -15.98
N GLY A 304 -19.82 10.80 -14.80
CA GLY A 304 -19.14 10.48 -13.53
C GLY A 304 -18.29 9.19 -13.53
N TYR A 305 -18.31 8.42 -14.62
CA TYR A 305 -17.52 7.22 -14.84
C TYR A 305 -16.13 7.48 -15.42
N PHE A 306 -15.92 8.60 -16.14
CA PHE A 306 -14.61 8.92 -16.74
C PHE A 306 -13.58 9.37 -15.71
N THR A 307 -13.98 10.20 -14.76
CA THR A 307 -13.09 10.70 -13.71
C THR A 307 -12.37 9.57 -12.97
N PRO A 308 -13.05 8.56 -12.42
CA PRO A 308 -12.36 7.47 -11.72
C PRO A 308 -11.51 6.61 -12.65
N CYS A 309 -11.92 6.41 -13.91
CA CYS A 309 -11.14 5.66 -14.88
C CYS A 309 -9.81 6.39 -15.21
N LEU A 310 -9.87 7.70 -15.48
CA LEU A 310 -8.69 8.54 -15.72
C LEU A 310 -7.77 8.58 -14.48
N LEU A 311 -8.34 8.74 -13.27
CA LEU A 311 -7.57 8.75 -12.04
C LEU A 311 -6.88 7.40 -11.82
N GLY A 312 -7.58 6.28 -12.02
CA GLY A 312 -7.02 4.94 -11.92
C GLY A 312 -5.90 4.71 -12.93
N ALA A 313 -6.11 5.09 -14.20
CA ALA A 313 -5.10 4.98 -15.23
C ALA A 313 -3.85 5.82 -14.90
N GLY A 314 -4.04 7.08 -14.51
CA GLY A 314 -2.96 7.99 -14.15
C GLY A 314 -2.14 7.51 -12.95
N ILE A 315 -2.80 7.11 -11.85
CA ILE A 315 -2.12 6.57 -10.65
C ILE A 315 -1.44 5.23 -10.97
N GLY A 316 -2.06 4.36 -11.78
CA GLY A 316 -1.48 3.10 -12.23
C GLY A 316 -0.16 3.33 -12.97
N MET A 317 -0.17 4.19 -13.97
CA MET A 317 1.00 4.53 -14.81
C MET A 317 2.08 5.28 -14.01
N ALA A 318 1.69 6.33 -13.26
CA ALA A 318 2.62 7.09 -12.42
C ALA A 318 3.32 6.19 -11.39
N GLY A 319 2.57 5.34 -10.72
CA GLY A 319 3.12 4.41 -9.73
C GLY A 319 4.04 3.35 -10.35
N ALA A 320 3.72 2.82 -11.53
CA ALA A 320 4.57 1.87 -12.24
C ALA A 320 5.92 2.51 -12.62
N ARG A 321 5.88 3.69 -13.22
CA ARG A 321 7.10 4.41 -13.64
C ARG A 321 7.92 4.90 -12.45
N ALA A 322 7.28 5.51 -11.44
CA ALA A 322 7.98 5.97 -10.25
C ALA A 322 8.72 4.83 -9.54
N GLN A 323 8.08 3.65 -9.39
CA GLN A 323 8.73 2.49 -8.79
C GLN A 323 9.99 2.07 -9.56
N LEU A 324 9.93 1.99 -10.89
CA LEU A 324 11.09 1.67 -11.72
C LEU A 324 12.19 2.71 -11.53
N MET A 325 11.87 4.00 -11.50
CA MET A 325 12.84 5.07 -11.26
C MET A 325 13.53 4.93 -9.90
N PHE A 326 12.80 4.57 -8.82
CA PHE A 326 13.41 4.28 -7.52
C PHE A 326 14.37 3.09 -7.58
N ILE A 327 13.98 2.00 -8.28
CA ILE A 327 14.80 0.80 -8.42
C ILE A 327 16.05 1.10 -9.28
N ASP A 328 15.90 1.79 -10.41
CA ASP A 328 17.00 2.11 -11.34
C ASP A 328 18.03 3.06 -10.69
N SER A 329 17.57 3.96 -9.84
CA SER A 329 18.43 4.88 -9.08
C SER A 329 19.10 4.22 -7.87
N SER A 330 18.73 2.98 -7.53
CA SER A 330 19.30 2.23 -6.43
C SER A 330 20.41 1.28 -6.90
N GLY A 331 21.48 1.14 -6.13
CA GLY A 331 22.46 0.07 -6.35
C GLY A 331 21.85 -1.31 -6.13
N HIS A 332 22.48 -2.35 -6.68
CA HIS A 332 21.99 -3.75 -6.61
C HIS A 332 21.63 -4.21 -5.18
N CYS A 333 22.37 -3.77 -4.17
CA CYS A 333 22.13 -4.13 -2.77
C CYS A 333 20.99 -3.35 -2.10
N ARG A 334 20.56 -2.21 -2.69
CA ARG A 334 19.56 -1.29 -2.10
C ARG A 334 18.19 -1.33 -2.76
N ARG A 335 17.93 -2.29 -3.64
CA ARG A 335 16.62 -2.43 -4.32
C ARG A 335 15.45 -2.58 -3.35
N GLY A 336 15.63 -3.32 -2.25
CA GLY A 336 14.63 -3.43 -1.19
C GLY A 336 14.31 -2.07 -0.54
N THR A 337 15.34 -1.27 -0.26
CA THR A 337 15.19 0.09 0.29
C THR A 337 14.45 1.01 -0.70
N ALA A 338 14.72 0.88 -2.01
CA ALA A 338 14.03 1.63 -3.05
C ALA A 338 12.52 1.33 -3.07
N VAL A 339 12.15 0.05 -3.00
CA VAL A 339 10.75 -0.37 -2.96
C VAL A 339 10.03 0.12 -1.70
N THR A 340 10.70 0.08 -0.55
CA THR A 340 10.14 0.62 0.70
C THR A 340 9.96 2.13 0.62
N THR A 341 10.93 2.87 0.07
CA THR A 341 10.84 4.31 -0.12
C THR A 341 9.66 4.69 -1.03
N PHE A 342 9.48 3.95 -2.12
CA PHE A 342 8.33 4.09 -3.02
C PHE A 342 7.00 3.82 -2.28
N LEU A 343 6.91 2.72 -1.53
CA LEU A 343 5.73 2.39 -0.73
C LEU A 343 5.36 3.52 0.23
N LEU A 344 6.32 4.01 1.00
CA LEU A 344 6.11 5.09 1.95
C LEU A 344 5.65 6.38 1.27
N ALA A 345 6.17 6.70 0.08
CA ALA A 345 5.71 7.84 -0.70
C ALA A 345 4.24 7.69 -1.13
N CYS A 346 3.83 6.49 -1.57
CA CYS A 346 2.46 6.22 -1.97
C CYS A 346 1.50 6.33 -0.77
N GLU A 347 1.78 5.60 0.30
CA GLU A 347 0.91 5.52 1.47
C GLU A 347 0.79 6.86 2.21
N SER A 348 1.92 7.57 2.40
CA SER A 348 1.89 8.91 2.99
C SER A 348 1.15 9.91 2.10
N GLY A 349 1.31 9.80 0.78
CA GLY A 349 0.55 10.61 -0.17
C GLY A 349 -0.95 10.44 0.02
N VAL A 350 -1.43 9.20 0.01
CA VAL A 350 -2.87 8.93 0.23
C VAL A 350 -3.35 9.48 1.56
N ALA A 351 -2.61 9.28 2.64
CA ALA A 351 -3.00 9.76 3.96
C ALA A 351 -3.02 11.30 4.06
N ILE A 352 -2.06 11.98 3.45
CA ILE A 352 -2.02 13.45 3.37
C ILE A 352 -3.19 13.95 2.51
N GLY A 353 -3.44 13.33 1.36
CA GLY A 353 -4.58 13.68 0.51
C GLY A 353 -5.92 13.55 1.22
N LEU A 354 -6.13 12.44 1.96
CA LEU A 354 -7.29 12.26 2.84
C LEU A 354 -7.42 13.39 3.87
N ALA A 355 -6.31 13.73 4.54
CA ALA A 355 -6.28 14.78 5.55
C ALA A 355 -6.67 16.15 4.97
N VAL A 356 -6.11 16.49 3.80
CA VAL A 356 -6.45 17.74 3.08
C VAL A 356 -7.93 17.73 2.67
N GLY A 357 -8.44 16.63 2.13
CA GLY A 357 -9.83 16.51 1.75
C GLY A 357 -10.78 16.69 2.94
N PHE A 358 -10.47 16.10 4.09
CA PHE A 358 -11.27 16.31 5.31
C PHE A 358 -11.17 17.75 5.85
N ALA A 359 -10.03 18.42 5.69
CA ALA A 359 -9.88 19.82 6.10
C ALA A 359 -10.69 20.79 5.24
N ILE A 360 -10.85 20.50 3.93
CA ILE A 360 -11.59 21.36 2.98
C ILE A 360 -13.10 21.07 3.00
N ALA A 361 -13.50 19.85 3.34
CA ALA A 361 -14.91 19.43 3.38
C ALA A 361 -15.73 20.02 4.56
N ASN A 362 -15.26 21.11 5.16
CA ASN A 362 -15.89 21.82 6.31
C ASN A 362 -16.85 22.90 5.89
#